data_9bb9be707edd314519712756f95db104
#
_entry.id   9bb9be707edd314519712756f95db104
#
_cell.length_a   1.000
_cell.length_b   1.000
_cell.length_c   1.000
_cell.angle_alpha   90.00
_cell.angle_beta   90.00
_cell.angle_gamma   90.00
#
_symmetry.space_group_name_H-M   'P 1'
#
loop_
_entity.id
_entity.type
_entity.pdbx_description
1 polymer ?
#
loop_
_entity_poly.entity_id
_entity_poly.type
_entity_poly.pdbx_seq_one_letter_code
_entity_poly.pdbx_strand_id
1 'polypeptide(L)'
;VTPAAVIISLDVSERRIGYAVLEYDSGKCVETGVIHTPAGDDLNTRVQAWHTISHAANQTGDIELVLIEAPWSGPNRQGSIRGAMAVGNVAGIAASRLGRSVLVDTIQPTQWRSLCGLPTRGKEPVMTWATQVLGRSVTQDEADALGIATAAHHIAWNRSNP
;
A
#
# COMPACT_ATOMS: atom_id res chain seq x y z
N VAL A 1 27.47 5.97 3.05
CA VAL A 1 26.19 6.48 2.48
C VAL A 1 25.09 5.81 3.25
N THR A 2 24.24 6.57 3.92
CA THR A 2 23.04 6.02 4.58
C THR A 2 22.13 5.44 3.47
N PRO A 3 21.65 4.20 3.57
CA PRO A 3 20.70 3.68 2.60
C PRO A 3 19.46 4.60 2.52
N ALA A 4 18.92 4.74 1.34
CA ALA A 4 17.68 5.51 1.15
C ALA A 4 16.56 4.85 1.95
N ALA A 5 15.71 5.64 2.58
CA ALA A 5 14.51 5.13 3.23
C ALA A 5 13.37 4.97 2.21
N VAL A 6 12.53 3.95 2.39
CA VAL A 6 11.39 3.70 1.50
C VAL A 6 10.08 3.49 2.26
N ILE A 7 8.99 3.84 1.59
CA ILE A 7 7.62 3.60 2.02
C ILE A 7 7.04 2.49 1.15
N ILE A 8 6.39 1.53 1.78
CA ILE A 8 5.55 0.53 1.09
C ILE A 8 4.09 0.87 1.37
N SER A 9 3.27 0.85 0.34
CA SER A 9 1.82 0.89 0.47
C SER A 9 1.15 -0.33 -0.14
N LEU A 10 0.02 -0.72 0.43
CA LEU A 10 -0.71 -1.91 0.02
C LEU A 10 -2.22 -1.64 -0.06
N ASP A 11 -2.81 -2.00 -1.18
CA ASP A 11 -4.26 -2.19 -1.35
C ASP A 11 -4.54 -3.69 -1.36
N VAL A 12 -5.05 -4.21 -0.24
CA VAL A 12 -5.17 -5.65 0.01
C VAL A 12 -6.61 -6.10 -0.15
N SER A 13 -6.85 -6.98 -1.10
CA SER A 13 -8.09 -7.72 -1.26
C SER A 13 -7.90 -9.23 -1.06
N GLU A 14 -8.99 -9.99 -1.11
CA GLU A 14 -8.97 -11.45 -0.99
C GLU A 14 -8.09 -12.11 -2.05
N ARG A 15 -8.06 -11.56 -3.27
CA ARG A 15 -7.42 -12.18 -4.44
C ARG A 15 -6.30 -11.38 -5.07
N ARG A 16 -6.06 -10.17 -4.59
CA ARG A 16 -5.05 -9.27 -5.15
C ARG A 16 -4.45 -8.39 -4.08
N ILE A 17 -3.20 -8.07 -4.27
CA ILE A 17 -2.48 -7.07 -3.49
C ILE A 17 -1.90 -6.08 -4.49
N GLY A 18 -2.49 -4.89 -4.58
CA GLY A 18 -1.85 -3.75 -5.21
C GLY A 18 -0.76 -3.21 -4.30
N TYR A 19 0.39 -2.86 -4.85
CA TYR A 19 1.47 -2.29 -4.06
C TYR A 19 2.17 -1.14 -4.78
N ALA A 20 2.72 -0.22 -3.98
CA ALA A 20 3.65 0.79 -4.47
C ALA A 20 4.81 0.95 -3.47
N VAL A 21 6.00 1.24 -4.02
CA VAL A 21 7.22 1.56 -3.28
C VAL A 21 7.63 2.98 -3.64
N LEU A 22 7.73 3.86 -2.64
CA LEU A 22 8.19 5.24 -2.81
C LEU A 22 9.49 5.46 -2.05
N GLU A 23 10.36 6.29 -2.61
CA GLU A 23 11.46 6.90 -1.84
C GLU A 23 10.87 7.81 -0.76
N TYR A 24 11.35 7.66 0.48
CA TYR A 24 10.84 8.42 1.63
C TYR A 24 11.05 9.91 1.50
N ASP A 25 12.24 10.34 1.06
CA ASP A 25 12.61 11.75 1.02
C ASP A 25 11.98 12.50 -0.16
N SER A 26 11.96 11.89 -1.34
CA SER A 26 11.48 12.53 -2.56
C SER A 26 9.99 12.30 -2.86
N GLY A 27 9.38 11.27 -2.28
CA GLY A 27 8.05 10.80 -2.64
C GLY A 27 7.97 10.20 -4.04
N LYS A 28 9.10 9.96 -4.70
CA LYS A 28 9.14 9.38 -6.04
C LYS A 28 8.75 7.91 -5.99
N CYS A 29 7.81 7.53 -6.85
CA CYS A 29 7.45 6.13 -7.04
C CYS A 29 8.58 5.39 -7.77
N VAL A 30 9.09 4.35 -7.13
CA VAL A 30 10.16 3.48 -7.66
C VAL A 30 9.56 2.28 -8.35
N GLU A 31 8.55 1.69 -7.74
CA GLU A 31 7.90 0.49 -8.24
C GLU A 31 6.43 0.47 -7.86
N THR A 32 5.61 -0.09 -8.73
CA THR A 32 4.20 -0.41 -8.44
C THR A 32 3.77 -1.63 -9.24
N GLY A 33 2.87 -2.40 -8.68
CA GLY A 33 2.35 -3.61 -9.31
C GLY A 33 1.19 -4.23 -8.58
N VAL A 34 0.77 -5.39 -9.09
CA VAL A 34 -0.30 -6.21 -8.51
C VAL A 34 0.19 -7.64 -8.38
N ILE A 35 0.02 -8.23 -7.22
CA ILE A 35 0.23 -9.65 -6.98
C ILE A 35 -1.12 -10.34 -6.87
N HIS A 36 -1.35 -11.34 -7.70
CA HIS A 36 -2.54 -12.17 -7.64
C HIS A 36 -2.37 -13.27 -6.61
N THR A 37 -3.33 -13.39 -5.70
CA THR A 37 -3.40 -14.46 -4.72
C THR A 37 -4.51 -15.44 -5.12
N PRO A 38 -4.27 -16.77 -5.09
CA PRO A 38 -5.32 -17.74 -5.43
C PRO A 38 -6.50 -17.66 -4.48
N ALA A 39 -7.67 -18.09 -4.96
CA ALA A 39 -8.85 -18.23 -4.11
C ALA A 39 -8.58 -19.28 -3.02
N GLY A 40 -9.01 -18.99 -1.77
CA GLY A 40 -8.84 -19.91 -0.64
C GLY A 40 -7.81 -19.47 0.39
N ASP A 41 -7.31 -18.27 0.26
CA ASP A 41 -6.53 -17.51 1.25
C ASP A 41 -5.52 -18.33 2.06
N ASP A 42 -4.59 -18.96 1.38
CA ASP A 42 -3.47 -19.61 2.01
C ASP A 42 -2.49 -18.54 2.55
N LEU A 43 -2.24 -18.60 3.86
CA LEU A 43 -1.30 -17.71 4.53
C LEU A 43 0.09 -17.74 3.86
N ASN A 44 0.53 -18.90 3.36
CA ASN A 44 1.80 -19.03 2.64
C ASN A 44 1.84 -18.17 1.38
N THR A 45 0.74 -18.06 0.64
CA THR A 45 0.66 -17.19 -0.55
C THR A 45 0.85 -15.73 -0.17
N ARG A 46 0.29 -15.28 0.96
CA ARG A 46 0.51 -13.91 1.45
C ARG A 46 1.93 -13.67 1.94
N VAL A 47 2.54 -14.66 2.55
CA VAL A 47 3.97 -14.62 2.91
C VAL A 47 4.83 -14.47 1.65
N GLN A 48 4.55 -15.23 0.59
CA GLN A 48 5.28 -15.11 -0.68
C GLN A 48 5.06 -13.73 -1.35
N ALA A 49 3.83 -13.23 -1.35
CA ALA A 49 3.53 -11.89 -1.84
C ALA A 49 4.33 -10.82 -1.08
N TRP A 50 4.35 -10.90 0.25
CA TRP A 50 5.15 -10.01 1.08
C TRP A 50 6.65 -10.11 0.76
N HIS A 51 7.19 -11.31 0.56
CA HIS A 51 8.59 -11.49 0.17
C HIS A 51 8.91 -10.78 -1.16
N THR A 52 8.03 -10.90 -2.16
CA THR A 52 8.21 -10.22 -3.45
C THR A 52 8.25 -8.70 -3.26
N ILE A 53 7.28 -8.14 -2.54
CA ILE A 53 7.17 -6.69 -2.31
C ILE A 53 8.35 -6.16 -1.49
N SER A 54 8.67 -6.82 -0.38
CA SER A 54 9.76 -6.39 0.49
C SER A 54 11.13 -6.55 -0.18
N HIS A 55 11.30 -7.56 -1.05
CA HIS A 55 12.51 -7.68 -1.84
C HIS A 55 12.69 -6.50 -2.80
N ALA A 56 11.65 -6.13 -3.53
CA ALA A 56 11.67 -4.96 -4.41
C ALA A 56 12.00 -3.67 -3.64
N ALA A 57 11.36 -3.46 -2.49
CA ALA A 57 11.63 -2.32 -1.63
C ALA A 57 13.09 -2.29 -1.13
N ASN A 58 13.61 -3.41 -0.67
CA ASN A 58 14.99 -3.52 -0.15
C ASN A 58 16.08 -3.33 -1.23
N GLN A 59 15.75 -3.47 -2.52
CA GLN A 59 16.66 -3.10 -3.61
C GLN A 59 16.83 -1.56 -3.72
N THR A 60 15.88 -0.81 -3.18
CA THR A 60 15.86 0.65 -3.21
C THR A 60 16.40 1.25 -1.93
N GLY A 61 16.03 0.70 -0.76
CA GLY A 61 16.44 1.22 0.53
C GLY A 61 15.84 0.49 1.72
N ASP A 62 16.05 1.04 2.90
CA ASP A 62 15.51 0.50 4.15
C ASP A 62 14.01 0.84 4.29
N ILE A 63 13.20 -0.14 4.66
CA ILE A 63 11.76 0.06 4.84
C ILE A 63 11.52 0.78 6.17
N GLU A 64 10.94 1.98 6.11
CA GLU A 64 10.61 2.82 7.27
C GLU A 64 9.12 2.81 7.63
N LEU A 65 8.25 2.64 6.63
CA LEU A 65 6.82 2.70 6.79
C LEU A 65 6.11 1.72 5.86
N VAL A 66 5.15 0.99 6.40
CA VAL A 66 4.18 0.21 5.61
C VAL A 66 2.78 0.74 5.92
N LEU A 67 2.08 1.25 4.91
CA LEU A 67 0.72 1.74 5.05
C LEU A 67 -0.24 0.89 4.20
N ILE A 68 -1.31 0.39 4.82
CA ILE A 68 -2.25 -0.54 4.19
C ILE A 68 -3.63 0.12 4.17
N GLU A 69 -4.37 0.00 3.05
CA GLU A 69 -5.76 0.45 3.05
C GLU A 69 -6.57 -0.32 4.09
N ALA A 70 -7.30 0.40 4.92
CA ALA A 70 -8.19 -0.20 5.90
C ALA A 70 -9.32 -0.97 5.20
N PRO A 71 -9.71 -2.14 5.70
CA PRO A 71 -10.72 -2.96 5.05
C PRO A 71 -12.07 -2.23 5.01
N TRP A 72 -12.72 -2.29 3.84
CA TRP A 72 -14.04 -1.70 3.68
C TRP A 72 -15.09 -2.50 4.46
N SER A 73 -15.92 -1.79 5.23
CA SER A 73 -17.06 -2.35 5.96
C SER A 73 -18.36 -2.05 5.20
N GLY A 74 -18.73 -2.93 4.27
CA GLY A 74 -19.96 -2.81 3.49
C GLY A 74 -21.11 -3.68 4.02
N PRO A 75 -22.27 -3.63 3.35
CA PRO A 75 -23.44 -4.42 3.73
C PRO A 75 -23.22 -5.94 3.61
N ASN A 76 -22.27 -6.38 2.79
CA ASN A 76 -21.88 -7.79 2.69
C ASN A 76 -20.94 -8.15 3.84
N ARG A 77 -21.53 -8.66 4.94
CA ARG A 77 -20.79 -9.01 6.15
C ARG A 77 -19.67 -10.04 5.92
N GLN A 78 -19.91 -11.07 5.10
CA GLN A 78 -18.88 -12.09 4.84
C GLN A 78 -17.72 -11.53 4.03
N GLY A 79 -17.99 -10.70 3.01
CA GLY A 79 -16.96 -10.00 2.23
C GLY A 79 -16.14 -9.06 3.10
N SER A 80 -16.78 -8.32 4.00
CA SER A 80 -16.09 -7.43 4.95
C SER A 80 -15.18 -8.21 5.91
N ILE A 81 -15.62 -9.36 6.43
CA ILE A 81 -14.80 -10.21 7.31
C ILE A 81 -13.57 -10.74 6.56
N ARG A 82 -13.76 -11.28 5.33
CA ARG A 82 -12.64 -11.79 4.53
C ARG A 82 -11.65 -10.69 4.17
N GLY A 83 -12.12 -9.51 3.80
CA GLY A 83 -11.27 -8.35 3.58
C GLY A 83 -10.45 -7.96 4.82
N ALA A 84 -11.10 -7.89 5.99
CA ALA A 84 -10.43 -7.59 7.25
C ALA A 84 -9.37 -8.65 7.63
N MET A 85 -9.67 -9.94 7.41
CA MET A 85 -8.71 -11.02 7.60
C MET A 85 -7.52 -10.91 6.66
N ALA A 86 -7.75 -10.58 5.39
CA ALA A 86 -6.71 -10.39 4.40
C ALA A 86 -5.75 -9.26 4.80
N VAL A 87 -6.28 -8.09 5.17
CA VAL A 87 -5.50 -6.95 5.68
C VAL A 87 -4.75 -7.31 6.95
N GLY A 88 -5.42 -7.94 7.93
CA GLY A 88 -4.80 -8.35 9.19
C GLY A 88 -3.65 -9.34 9.01
N ASN A 89 -3.80 -10.31 8.11
CA ASN A 89 -2.75 -11.27 7.78
C ASN A 89 -1.51 -10.58 7.20
N VAL A 90 -1.70 -9.71 6.21
CA VAL A 90 -0.58 -8.99 5.57
C VAL A 90 0.10 -8.04 6.55
N ALA A 91 -0.67 -7.30 7.35
CA ALA A 91 -0.14 -6.42 8.40
C ALA A 91 0.67 -7.21 9.44
N GLY A 92 0.16 -8.35 9.89
CA GLY A 92 0.86 -9.23 10.82
C GLY A 92 2.15 -9.81 10.26
N ILE A 93 2.16 -10.22 8.99
CA ILE A 93 3.37 -10.70 8.28
C ILE A 93 4.40 -9.56 8.21
N ALA A 94 4.01 -8.38 7.74
CA ALA A 94 4.89 -7.21 7.63
C ALA A 94 5.51 -6.87 9.00
N ALA A 95 4.69 -6.70 10.03
CA ALA A 95 5.14 -6.36 11.38
C ALA A 95 6.08 -7.40 11.97
N SER A 96 5.81 -8.70 11.74
CA SER A 96 6.65 -9.79 12.24
C SER A 96 8.02 -9.86 11.56
N ARG A 97 8.11 -9.44 10.28
CA ARG A 97 9.33 -9.51 9.48
C ARG A 97 10.20 -8.27 9.60
N LEU A 98 9.60 -7.11 9.77
CA LEU A 98 10.31 -5.83 9.82
C LEU A 98 10.75 -5.44 11.23
N GLY A 99 10.18 -6.06 12.26
CA GLY A 99 10.51 -5.73 13.65
C GLY A 99 9.86 -4.43 14.12
N ARG A 100 10.26 -3.98 15.32
CA ARG A 100 9.59 -2.87 16.03
C ARG A 100 9.99 -1.47 15.54
N SER A 101 11.04 -1.36 14.75
CA SER A 101 11.53 -0.08 14.24
C SER A 101 10.72 0.45 13.06
N VAL A 102 9.98 -0.41 12.38
CA VAL A 102 9.17 -0.03 11.21
C VAL A 102 7.71 0.15 11.62
N LEU A 103 7.12 1.27 11.24
CA LEU A 103 5.70 1.51 11.45
C LEU A 103 4.88 0.74 10.42
N VAL A 104 3.98 -0.11 10.89
CA VAL A 104 2.94 -0.77 10.07
C VAL A 104 1.58 -0.27 10.54
N ASP A 105 0.84 0.41 9.68
CA ASP A 105 -0.43 1.07 10.03
C ASP A 105 -1.46 0.95 8.89
N THR A 106 -2.69 1.34 9.16
CA THR A 106 -3.77 1.37 8.17
C THR A 106 -4.31 2.77 7.95
N ILE A 107 -4.86 3.03 6.76
CA ILE A 107 -5.48 4.31 6.38
C ILE A 107 -6.84 4.08 5.73
N GLN A 108 -7.81 4.92 6.06
CA GLN A 108 -9.14 4.86 5.44
C GLN A 108 -9.11 5.37 3.98
N PRO A 109 -9.92 4.77 3.07
CA PRO A 109 -10.01 5.21 1.67
C PRO A 109 -10.31 6.70 1.51
N THR A 110 -11.23 7.24 2.30
CA THR A 110 -11.58 8.66 2.27
C THR A 110 -10.44 9.56 2.72
N GLN A 111 -9.62 9.09 3.64
CA GLN A 111 -8.51 9.83 4.22
C GLN A 111 -7.35 9.97 3.22
N TRP A 112 -6.89 8.86 2.62
CA TRP A 112 -5.79 8.95 1.67
C TRP A 112 -6.19 9.72 0.40
N ARG A 113 -7.43 9.55 -0.07
CA ARG A 113 -7.95 10.33 -1.21
C ARG A 113 -7.94 11.83 -0.92
N SER A 114 -8.38 12.22 0.26
CA SER A 114 -8.35 13.64 0.70
C SER A 114 -6.93 14.20 0.73
N LEU A 115 -5.97 13.43 1.26
CA LEU A 115 -4.55 13.84 1.31
C LEU A 115 -3.94 14.00 -0.09
N CYS A 116 -4.40 13.23 -1.07
CA CYS A 116 -3.98 13.35 -2.47
C CYS A 116 -4.77 14.40 -3.27
N GLY A 117 -5.72 15.11 -2.64
CA GLY A 117 -6.59 16.06 -3.35
C GLY A 117 -7.56 15.40 -4.33
N LEU A 118 -7.89 14.13 -4.11
CA LEU A 118 -8.74 13.33 -5.00
C LEU A 118 -10.18 13.25 -4.44
N PRO A 119 -11.18 13.09 -5.34
CA PRO A 119 -12.56 12.87 -4.90
C PRO A 119 -12.67 11.62 -4.02
N THR A 120 -13.53 11.68 -3.00
CA THR A 120 -13.74 10.56 -2.06
C THR A 120 -14.39 9.34 -2.70
N ARG A 121 -14.95 9.48 -3.90
CA ARG A 121 -15.63 8.41 -4.66
C ARG A 121 -15.20 8.42 -6.11
N GLY A 122 -15.43 7.28 -6.78
CA GLY A 122 -15.11 7.08 -8.20
C GLY A 122 -13.73 6.48 -8.42
N LYS A 123 -13.63 5.66 -9.45
CA LYS A 123 -12.38 4.99 -9.87
C LYS A 123 -11.59 5.84 -10.85
N GLU A 124 -12.30 6.43 -11.81
CA GLU A 124 -11.70 7.21 -12.90
C GLU A 124 -10.77 8.34 -12.45
N PRO A 125 -11.12 9.17 -11.45
CA PRO A 125 -10.22 10.23 -11.01
C PRO A 125 -8.88 9.69 -10.49
N VAL A 126 -8.91 8.57 -9.75
CA VAL A 126 -7.69 7.96 -9.17
C VAL A 126 -6.83 7.36 -10.28
N MET A 127 -7.42 6.64 -11.21
CA MET A 127 -6.70 6.05 -12.35
C MET A 127 -6.10 7.11 -13.27
N THR A 128 -6.84 8.18 -13.56
CA THR A 128 -6.35 9.31 -14.37
C THR A 128 -5.16 9.98 -13.69
N TRP A 129 -5.27 10.27 -12.41
CA TRP A 129 -4.20 10.86 -11.61
C TRP A 129 -2.95 9.95 -11.59
N ALA A 130 -3.12 8.66 -11.28
CA ALA A 130 -2.01 7.72 -11.22
C ALA A 130 -1.32 7.53 -12.58
N THR A 131 -2.09 7.49 -13.68
CA THR A 131 -1.57 7.44 -15.04
C THR A 131 -0.72 8.68 -15.36
N GLN A 132 -1.14 9.87 -14.93
CA GLN A 132 -0.37 11.10 -15.10
C GLN A 132 0.93 11.09 -14.28
N VAL A 133 0.86 10.66 -13.01
CA VAL A 133 2.03 10.58 -12.12
C VAL A 133 3.08 9.62 -12.65
N LEU A 134 2.66 8.44 -13.13
CA LEU A 134 3.57 7.38 -13.58
C LEU A 134 3.95 7.47 -15.07
N GLY A 135 3.24 8.28 -15.85
CA GLY A 135 3.46 8.41 -17.32
C GLY A 135 3.11 7.12 -18.09
N ARG A 136 2.32 6.21 -17.50
CA ARG A 136 1.88 4.96 -18.12
C ARG A 136 0.48 4.56 -17.63
N SER A 137 -0.19 3.70 -18.39
CA SER A 137 -1.44 3.09 -17.93
C SER A 137 -1.20 2.21 -16.70
N VAL A 138 -2.15 2.22 -15.78
CA VAL A 138 -2.13 1.46 -14.53
C VAL A 138 -3.44 0.71 -14.33
N THR A 139 -3.40 -0.33 -13.52
CA THR A 139 -4.61 -0.98 -13.01
C THR A 139 -5.19 -0.17 -11.85
N GLN A 140 -6.44 -0.45 -11.48
CA GLN A 140 -7.07 0.17 -10.32
C GLN A 140 -6.27 -0.09 -9.04
N ASP A 141 -5.87 -1.35 -8.82
CA ASP A 141 -5.15 -1.75 -7.60
C ASP A 141 -3.77 -1.04 -7.49
N GLU A 142 -3.06 -0.83 -8.62
CA GLU A 142 -1.84 -0.02 -8.65
C GLU A 142 -2.13 1.46 -8.34
N ALA A 143 -3.20 2.00 -8.91
CA ALA A 143 -3.58 3.40 -8.70
C ALA A 143 -3.96 3.69 -7.25
N ASP A 144 -4.75 2.80 -6.62
CA ASP A 144 -5.11 2.91 -5.21
C ASP A 144 -3.86 2.76 -4.33
N ALA A 145 -2.99 1.78 -4.60
CA ALA A 145 -1.72 1.63 -3.88
C ALA A 145 -0.83 2.87 -3.99
N LEU A 146 -0.69 3.46 -5.18
CA LEU A 146 0.06 4.71 -5.36
C LEU A 146 -0.54 5.87 -4.55
N GLY A 147 -1.86 5.98 -4.50
CA GLY A 147 -2.55 6.99 -3.69
C GLY A 147 -2.27 6.82 -2.20
N ILE A 148 -2.33 5.59 -1.69
CA ILE A 148 -1.99 5.25 -0.31
C ILE A 148 -0.52 5.62 0.00
N ALA A 149 0.41 5.30 -0.92
CA ALA A 149 1.82 5.64 -0.75
C ALA A 149 2.08 7.15 -0.74
N THR A 150 1.42 7.89 -1.61
CA THR A 150 1.50 9.35 -1.64
C THR A 150 0.98 9.96 -0.35
N ALA A 151 -0.15 9.46 0.17
CA ALA A 151 -0.67 9.89 1.47
C ALA A 151 0.29 9.55 2.62
N ALA A 152 0.92 8.37 2.59
CA ALA A 152 1.92 7.96 3.56
C ALA A 152 3.12 8.92 3.56
N HIS A 153 3.61 9.31 2.39
CA HIS A 153 4.66 10.29 2.23
C HIS A 153 4.26 11.65 2.83
N HIS A 154 3.06 12.16 2.56
CA HIS A 154 2.58 13.39 3.16
C HIS A 154 2.51 13.33 4.69
N ILE A 155 2.03 12.22 5.25
CA ILE A 155 1.97 12.01 6.71
C ILE A 155 3.37 11.99 7.32
N ALA A 156 4.30 11.28 6.71
CA ALA A 156 5.68 11.14 7.17
C ALA A 156 6.40 12.49 7.12
N TRP A 157 6.30 13.20 5.98
CA TRP A 157 6.89 14.53 5.80
C TRP A 157 6.42 15.54 6.84
N ASN A 158 5.11 15.61 7.11
CA ASN A 158 4.56 16.54 8.11
C ASN A 158 4.97 16.20 9.55
N ARG A 159 5.30 14.93 9.84
CA ARG A 159 5.84 14.54 11.16
C ARG A 159 7.30 14.96 11.34
N SER A 160 8.08 14.96 10.27
CA SER A 160 9.50 15.30 10.28
C SER A 160 9.74 16.81 10.15
N ASN A 161 8.75 17.58 9.68
CA ASN A 161 8.81 19.02 9.45
C ASN A 161 7.57 19.71 10.07
N PRO A 162 7.42 19.73 11.42
CA PRO A 162 6.24 20.30 12.11
C PRO A 162 6.14 21.83 12.01
#